data_25bc3e2a77e310bdd8a7c8ea2966a064
#
_entry.id   25bc3e2a77e310bdd8a7c8ea2966a064
#
_cell.length_a   1.000
_cell.length_b   1.000
_cell.length_c   1.000
_cell.angle_alpha   90.00
_cell.angle_beta   90.00
_cell.angle_gamma   90.00
#
_symmetry.space_group_name_H-M   'P 1'
#
loop_
_entity.id
_entity.type
_entity.pdbx_description
1 polymer ?
#
loop_
_entity_poly.entity_id
_entity_poly.type
_entity_poly.pdbx_seq_one_letter_code
_entity_poly.pdbx_strand_id
1 'polypeptide(L)'
;SAIPFVNAIETAGVIEQTEEKDYFIVTEPISFKDEVTGSEMLALPADEFEVTALIDFGSPVLGQQFAKLETLDKYKEEIAPCRTFVFLHELEKLLEQDLIKGGDLDNAIVIADRVMSQTELDVLSKKLGKPSIKVEKEGVLNTINLHFKNEPARHKLLDVIGDLSLLGKPIKGKIVATKPGHSINIEFTKVLRKVALEQKKLKGKPIYDVDKEPILDTNQIMGMLPHRFPFLLVDKIIEMEENHVVGIKNISFTEPCFQGHFPGNPVFPAVLQIEALAQTGGILCLSTM
;
A
#
# COMPACT_ATOMS: atom_id res chain seq x y z
N SER A 1 -15.37 -17.14 5.48
CA SER A 1 -16.31 -16.04 5.18
C SER A 1 -16.28 -14.99 6.28
N ALA A 2 -16.31 -13.71 5.90
CA ALA A 2 -16.34 -12.58 6.82
C ALA A 2 -17.78 -12.15 7.23
N ILE A 3 -18.80 -12.76 6.66
CA ILE A 3 -20.21 -12.42 6.93
C ILE A 3 -20.59 -12.40 8.41
N PRO A 4 -20.20 -13.39 9.24
CA PRO A 4 -20.57 -13.36 10.65
C PRO A 4 -20.06 -12.12 11.38
N PHE A 5 -18.86 -11.64 11.04
CA PHE A 5 -18.26 -10.43 11.61
C PHE A 5 -18.98 -9.17 11.13
N VAL A 6 -19.30 -9.07 9.83
CA VAL A 6 -20.06 -7.94 9.27
C VAL A 6 -21.42 -7.84 9.94
N ASN A 7 -22.14 -8.95 10.05
CA ASN A 7 -23.47 -8.99 10.71
C ASN A 7 -23.39 -8.61 12.20
N ALA A 8 -22.35 -9.05 12.92
CA ALA A 8 -22.14 -8.68 14.31
C ALA A 8 -21.91 -7.18 14.49
N ILE A 9 -21.09 -6.57 13.61
CA ILE A 9 -20.84 -5.12 13.61
C ILE A 9 -22.12 -4.35 13.31
N GLU A 10 -22.89 -4.75 12.32
CA GLU A 10 -24.16 -4.11 11.97
C GLU A 10 -25.19 -4.22 13.11
N THR A 11 -25.24 -5.38 13.77
CA THR A 11 -26.13 -5.59 14.91
C THR A 11 -25.74 -4.71 16.11
N ALA A 12 -24.43 -4.52 16.33
CA ALA A 12 -23.94 -3.60 17.36
C ALA A 12 -24.23 -2.13 17.05
N GLY A 13 -24.40 -1.80 15.78
CA GLY A 13 -24.61 -0.46 15.28
C GLY A 13 -23.29 0.25 14.94
N VAL A 14 -23.37 1.14 13.96
CA VAL A 14 -22.24 1.99 13.51
C VAL A 14 -22.60 3.43 13.81
N ILE A 15 -21.69 4.15 14.47
CA ILE A 15 -21.82 5.59 14.72
C ILE A 15 -20.79 6.30 13.86
N GLU A 16 -21.27 7.20 13.01
CA GLU A 16 -20.41 8.05 12.20
C GLU A 16 -19.80 9.15 13.09
N GLN A 17 -18.49 9.31 13.01
CA GLN A 17 -17.77 10.36 13.75
C GLN A 17 -17.58 11.58 12.85
N THR A 18 -17.47 12.75 13.45
CA THR A 18 -17.28 14.03 12.73
C THR A 18 -15.82 14.27 12.33
N GLU A 19 -14.90 13.57 12.96
CA GLU A 19 -13.46 13.67 12.65
C GLU A 19 -13.15 13.01 11.31
N GLU A 20 -12.43 13.72 10.45
CA GLU A 20 -11.97 13.18 9.18
C GLU A 20 -10.90 12.11 9.37
N LYS A 21 -10.97 11.05 8.55
CA LYS A 21 -9.95 10.01 8.57
C LYS A 21 -8.63 10.52 7.98
N ASP A 22 -7.51 10.12 8.59
CA ASP A 22 -6.17 10.36 8.05
C ASP A 22 -5.82 9.30 7.01
N TYR A 23 -6.18 9.56 5.75
CA TYR A 23 -5.93 8.65 4.63
C TYR A 23 -4.45 8.62 4.23
N PHE A 24 -4.00 7.44 3.80
CA PHE A 24 -2.83 7.31 2.92
C PHE A 24 -3.29 7.50 1.48
N ILE A 25 -2.80 8.54 0.83
CA ILE A 25 -3.16 8.88 -0.56
C ILE A 25 -2.02 8.43 -1.48
N VAL A 26 -2.33 7.59 -2.45
CA VAL A 26 -1.38 7.19 -3.49
C VAL A 26 -1.30 8.31 -4.52
N THR A 27 -0.19 9.03 -4.54
CA THR A 27 0.04 10.16 -5.45
C THR A 27 0.81 9.79 -6.70
N GLU A 28 1.57 8.68 -6.65
CA GLU A 28 2.36 8.15 -7.76
C GLU A 28 2.34 6.62 -7.73
N PRO A 29 2.64 5.93 -8.85
CA PRO A 29 2.69 4.48 -8.86
C PRO A 29 3.73 3.92 -7.90
N ILE A 30 3.30 2.96 -7.04
CA ILE A 30 4.18 2.25 -6.10
C ILE A 30 4.07 0.77 -6.42
N SER A 31 5.19 0.11 -6.72
CA SER A 31 5.22 -1.30 -7.07
C SER A 31 6.13 -2.11 -6.15
N PHE A 32 5.79 -3.38 -6.00
CA PHE A 32 6.63 -4.38 -5.35
C PHE A 32 6.47 -5.71 -6.08
N LYS A 33 7.57 -6.34 -6.45
CA LYS A 33 7.60 -7.61 -7.16
C LYS A 33 8.49 -8.60 -6.42
N ASP A 34 8.02 -9.81 -6.30
CA ASP A 34 8.79 -10.95 -5.83
C ASP A 34 9.26 -11.77 -7.04
N GLU A 35 10.54 -11.69 -7.34
CA GLU A 35 11.15 -12.37 -8.50
C GLU A 35 11.14 -13.89 -8.37
N VAL A 36 11.03 -14.44 -7.15
CA VAL A 36 11.01 -15.89 -6.92
C VAL A 36 9.65 -16.47 -7.26
N THR A 37 8.58 -15.85 -6.79
CA THR A 37 7.20 -16.34 -7.00
C THR A 37 6.56 -15.75 -8.26
N GLY A 38 7.11 -14.67 -8.81
CA GLY A 38 6.53 -13.88 -9.88
C GLY A 38 5.27 -13.14 -9.44
N SER A 39 5.07 -12.97 -8.14
CA SER A 39 3.97 -12.20 -7.57
C SER A 39 4.26 -10.71 -7.65
N GLU A 40 3.24 -9.91 -7.90
CA GLU A 40 3.40 -8.45 -8.06
C GLU A 40 2.24 -7.70 -7.40
N MET A 41 2.58 -6.61 -6.71
CA MET A 41 1.64 -5.68 -6.12
C MET A 41 1.91 -4.28 -6.65
N LEU A 42 0.86 -3.58 -7.05
CA LEU A 42 0.93 -2.23 -7.60
C LEU A 42 -0.15 -1.36 -6.95
N ALA A 43 0.24 -0.18 -6.47
CA ALA A 43 -0.70 0.87 -6.09
C ALA A 43 -0.63 2.02 -7.09
N LEU A 44 -1.78 2.49 -7.55
CA LEU A 44 -1.95 3.57 -8.51
C LEU A 44 -2.80 4.69 -7.89
N PRO A 45 -2.60 5.95 -8.28
CA PRO A 45 -3.48 7.04 -7.90
C PRO A 45 -4.94 6.76 -8.25
N ALA A 46 -5.84 6.96 -7.29
CA ALA A 46 -7.30 6.97 -7.47
C ALA A 46 -7.95 7.70 -6.29
N ASP A 47 -9.13 8.26 -6.51
CA ASP A 47 -9.86 9.04 -5.50
C ASP A 47 -10.45 8.17 -4.40
N GLU A 48 -10.81 6.92 -4.74
CA GLU A 48 -11.38 5.94 -3.84
C GLU A 48 -10.50 4.67 -3.75
N PHE A 49 -10.79 3.82 -2.76
CA PHE A 49 -10.11 2.54 -2.64
C PHE A 49 -10.72 1.52 -3.61
N GLU A 50 -9.94 1.13 -4.59
CA GLU A 50 -10.24 0.03 -5.50
C GLU A 50 -9.23 -1.10 -5.31
N VAL A 51 -9.65 -2.34 -5.47
CA VAL A 51 -8.74 -3.48 -5.44
C VAL A 51 -9.08 -4.52 -6.50
N THR A 52 -8.05 -5.03 -7.14
CA THR A 52 -8.12 -6.04 -8.18
C THR A 52 -7.15 -7.17 -7.83
N ALA A 53 -7.59 -8.42 -7.94
CA ALA A 53 -6.75 -9.59 -7.74
C ALA A 53 -6.83 -10.52 -8.96
N LEU A 54 -5.65 -10.89 -9.49
CA LEU A 54 -5.47 -11.95 -10.46
C LEU A 54 -4.77 -13.11 -9.78
N ILE A 55 -5.40 -14.28 -9.76
CA ILE A 55 -4.80 -15.51 -9.24
C ILE A 55 -4.42 -16.46 -10.38
N ASP A 56 -3.28 -17.11 -10.20
CA ASP A 56 -2.78 -18.16 -11.07
C ASP A 56 -1.89 -19.10 -10.24
N PHE A 57 -2.41 -20.27 -9.97
CA PHE A 57 -1.70 -21.30 -9.20
C PHE A 57 -1.03 -22.34 -10.10
N GLY A 58 -1.03 -22.14 -11.43
CA GLY A 58 -0.55 -23.13 -12.39
C GLY A 58 -1.38 -24.42 -12.40
N SER A 59 -2.56 -24.41 -11.79
CA SER A 59 -3.45 -25.56 -11.74
C SER A 59 -4.19 -25.73 -13.07
N PRO A 60 -4.12 -26.93 -13.70
CA PRO A 60 -4.83 -27.18 -14.95
C PRO A 60 -6.35 -27.20 -14.79
N VAL A 61 -6.84 -27.31 -13.55
CA VAL A 61 -8.28 -27.42 -13.26
C VAL A 61 -8.88 -26.10 -12.77
N LEU A 62 -8.15 -25.31 -11.99
CA LEU A 62 -8.62 -24.01 -11.51
C LEU A 62 -8.48 -22.91 -12.56
N GLY A 63 -7.39 -22.96 -13.35
CA GLY A 63 -7.06 -21.91 -14.31
C GLY A 63 -6.71 -20.58 -13.65
N GLN A 64 -6.73 -19.52 -14.46
CA GLN A 64 -6.57 -18.15 -13.99
C GLN A 64 -7.94 -17.56 -13.63
N GLN A 65 -8.00 -16.84 -12.54
CA GLN A 65 -9.23 -16.15 -12.13
C GLN A 65 -8.91 -14.70 -11.75
N PHE A 66 -9.91 -13.86 -11.99
CA PHE A 66 -9.87 -12.44 -11.73
C PHE A 66 -11.03 -12.03 -10.82
N ALA A 67 -10.76 -11.13 -9.88
CA ALA A 67 -11.76 -10.47 -9.07
C ALA A 67 -11.44 -8.98 -8.91
N LYS A 68 -12.47 -8.15 -8.84
CA LYS A 68 -12.37 -6.69 -8.62
C LYS A 68 -13.41 -6.27 -7.57
N LEU A 69 -13.01 -5.37 -6.68
CA LEU A 69 -13.90 -4.59 -5.83
C LEU A 69 -13.70 -3.12 -6.18
N GLU A 70 -14.75 -2.47 -6.67
CA GLU A 70 -14.71 -1.07 -7.12
C GLU A 70 -14.95 -0.08 -5.99
N THR A 71 -15.76 -0.46 -5.02
CA THR A 71 -16.08 0.35 -3.84
C THR A 71 -16.22 -0.53 -2.62
N LEU A 72 -15.85 -0.04 -1.45
CA LEU A 72 -16.01 -0.78 -0.19
C LEU A 72 -17.48 -1.03 0.18
N ASP A 73 -18.41 -0.27 -0.33
CA ASP A 73 -19.85 -0.46 -0.08
C ASP A 73 -20.34 -1.83 -0.56
N LYS A 74 -19.73 -2.35 -1.63
CA LYS A 74 -20.05 -3.68 -2.16
C LYS A 74 -19.35 -4.84 -1.41
N TYR A 75 -18.50 -4.53 -0.42
CA TYR A 75 -17.72 -5.54 0.28
C TYR A 75 -18.58 -6.64 0.92
N LYS A 76 -19.68 -6.26 1.57
CA LYS A 76 -20.58 -7.19 2.25
C LYS A 76 -21.18 -8.21 1.29
N GLU A 77 -21.57 -7.76 0.11
CA GLU A 77 -22.29 -8.60 -0.86
C GLU A 77 -21.31 -9.41 -1.73
N GLU A 78 -20.20 -8.79 -2.14
CA GLU A 78 -19.33 -9.36 -3.16
C GLU A 78 -18.11 -10.11 -2.59
N ILE A 79 -17.61 -9.73 -1.42
CA ILE A 79 -16.34 -10.24 -0.88
C ILE A 79 -16.51 -11.00 0.43
N ALA A 80 -17.28 -10.45 1.38
CA ALA A 80 -17.45 -11.05 2.70
C ALA A 80 -17.99 -12.49 2.71
N PRO A 81 -18.86 -12.92 1.77
CA PRO A 81 -19.32 -14.29 1.70
C PRO A 81 -18.25 -15.30 1.28
N CYS A 82 -17.18 -14.84 0.61
CA CYS A 82 -16.21 -15.72 -0.02
C CYS A 82 -15.41 -16.52 1.00
N ARG A 83 -15.30 -17.82 0.75
CA ARG A 83 -14.66 -18.79 1.62
C ARG A 83 -13.22 -19.03 1.17
N THR A 84 -12.39 -19.44 2.13
CA THR A 84 -11.05 -19.95 1.84
C THR A 84 -11.11 -21.19 0.97
N PHE A 85 -10.04 -21.48 0.29
CA PHE A 85 -9.89 -22.69 -0.52
C PHE A 85 -8.56 -23.37 -0.19
N VAL A 86 -8.52 -24.66 -0.49
CA VAL A 86 -7.34 -25.52 -0.30
C VAL A 86 -7.26 -26.49 -1.47
N PHE A 87 -6.07 -26.77 -1.94
CA PHE A 87 -5.86 -27.84 -2.91
C PHE A 87 -5.91 -29.22 -2.23
N LEU A 88 -6.40 -30.21 -2.94
CA LEU A 88 -6.61 -31.54 -2.38
C LEU A 88 -5.34 -32.15 -1.81
N HIS A 89 -4.20 -32.00 -2.50
CA HIS A 89 -2.90 -32.51 -2.00
C HIS A 89 -2.43 -31.82 -0.71
N GLU A 90 -2.80 -30.57 -0.51
CA GLU A 90 -2.53 -29.83 0.73
C GLU A 90 -3.45 -30.32 1.84
N LEU A 91 -4.73 -30.54 1.51
CA LEU A 91 -5.72 -31.06 2.47
C LEU A 91 -5.31 -32.45 2.98
N GLU A 92 -4.84 -33.35 2.09
CA GLU A 92 -4.37 -34.68 2.46
C GLU A 92 -3.18 -34.61 3.45
N LYS A 93 -2.22 -33.75 3.21
CA LYS A 93 -1.07 -33.50 4.13
C LYS A 93 -1.53 -32.93 5.48
N LEU A 94 -2.47 -32.00 5.46
CA LEU A 94 -3.02 -31.40 6.69
C LEU A 94 -3.80 -32.40 7.53
N LEU A 95 -4.54 -33.32 6.88
CA LEU A 95 -5.25 -34.41 7.53
C LEU A 95 -4.27 -35.40 8.18
N GLU A 96 -3.20 -35.78 7.48
CA GLU A 96 -2.17 -36.70 8.00
C GLU A 96 -1.42 -36.11 9.20
N GLN A 97 -1.29 -34.80 9.31
CA GLN A 97 -0.59 -34.09 10.38
C GLN A 97 -1.51 -33.61 11.52
N ASP A 98 -2.80 -33.90 11.46
CA ASP A 98 -3.81 -33.41 12.42
C ASP A 98 -3.80 -31.88 12.62
N LEU A 99 -3.49 -31.16 11.52
CA LEU A 99 -3.36 -29.70 11.54
C LEU A 99 -4.68 -28.96 11.17
N ILE A 100 -5.75 -29.67 10.86
CA ILE A 100 -7.05 -29.07 10.56
C ILE A 100 -7.73 -28.67 11.87
N LYS A 101 -7.35 -27.50 12.37
CA LYS A 101 -7.97 -26.89 13.55
C LYS A 101 -9.08 -25.92 13.11
N GLY A 102 -10.33 -26.38 13.10
CA GLY A 102 -11.50 -25.54 12.83
C GLY A 102 -11.84 -25.34 11.35
N GLY A 103 -11.10 -25.94 10.42
CA GLY A 103 -11.51 -26.06 9.02
C GLY A 103 -12.46 -27.25 8.87
N ASP A 104 -13.66 -27.03 8.34
CA ASP A 104 -14.60 -28.05 7.96
C ASP A 104 -14.74 -28.07 6.44
N LEU A 105 -14.96 -29.26 5.87
CA LEU A 105 -15.27 -29.42 4.44
C LEU A 105 -16.53 -28.66 3.99
N ASP A 106 -17.35 -28.25 4.95
CA ASP A 106 -18.56 -27.46 4.70
C ASP A 106 -18.29 -25.95 4.68
N ASN A 107 -17.08 -25.49 5.10
CA ASN A 107 -16.73 -24.08 5.16
C ASN A 107 -15.49 -23.68 4.35
N ALA A 108 -14.80 -24.63 3.69
CA ALA A 108 -13.69 -24.40 2.79
C ALA A 108 -13.95 -25.01 1.42
N ILE A 109 -13.50 -24.33 0.37
CA ILE A 109 -13.56 -24.82 -1.00
C ILE A 109 -12.40 -25.79 -1.22
N VAL A 110 -12.67 -27.04 -1.57
CA VAL A 110 -11.63 -28.01 -1.92
C VAL A 110 -11.51 -28.08 -3.43
N ILE A 111 -10.30 -27.91 -3.95
CA ILE A 111 -9.99 -27.87 -5.38
C ILE A 111 -9.14 -29.09 -5.73
N ALA A 112 -9.54 -29.85 -6.74
CA ALA A 112 -8.74 -30.95 -7.26
C ALA A 112 -7.51 -30.39 -8.01
N ASP A 113 -6.33 -30.96 -7.74
CA ASP A 113 -5.06 -30.52 -8.37
C ASP A 113 -4.92 -31.03 -9.80
N ARG A 114 -5.64 -32.13 -10.08
CA ARG A 114 -5.54 -32.88 -11.29
C ARG A 114 -6.88 -33.54 -11.65
N VAL A 115 -7.00 -34.01 -12.88
CA VAL A 115 -8.14 -34.87 -13.26
C VAL A 115 -8.07 -36.16 -12.45
N MET A 116 -9.13 -36.48 -11.73
CA MET A 116 -9.23 -37.66 -10.88
C MET A 116 -10.09 -38.73 -11.52
N SER A 117 -9.69 -39.98 -11.34
CA SER A 117 -10.50 -41.13 -11.70
C SER A 117 -11.64 -41.38 -10.71
N GLN A 118 -12.71 -42.07 -11.12
CA GLN A 118 -13.81 -42.39 -10.23
C GLN A 118 -13.36 -43.21 -9.01
N THR A 119 -12.41 -44.11 -9.17
CA THR A 119 -11.86 -44.92 -8.09
C THR A 119 -11.17 -44.06 -7.03
N GLU A 120 -10.40 -43.02 -7.43
CA GLU A 120 -9.77 -42.07 -6.50
C GLU A 120 -10.82 -41.23 -5.76
N LEU A 121 -11.86 -40.79 -6.45
CA LEU A 121 -12.98 -40.06 -5.84
C LEU A 121 -13.75 -40.90 -4.83
N ASP A 122 -13.93 -42.20 -5.09
CA ASP A 122 -14.59 -43.15 -4.18
C ASP A 122 -13.74 -43.39 -2.91
N VAL A 123 -12.42 -43.45 -3.04
CA VAL A 123 -11.49 -43.53 -1.88
C VAL A 123 -11.53 -42.23 -1.07
N LEU A 124 -11.53 -41.11 -1.73
CA LEU A 124 -11.61 -39.77 -1.10
C LEU A 124 -12.95 -39.60 -0.36
N SER A 125 -14.05 -40.03 -0.98
CA SER A 125 -15.38 -40.03 -0.38
C SER A 125 -15.41 -40.77 0.95
N LYS A 126 -14.81 -41.97 1.01
CA LYS A 126 -14.68 -42.73 2.26
C LYS A 126 -13.82 -42.02 3.32
N LYS A 127 -12.65 -41.46 2.91
CA LYS A 127 -11.76 -40.72 3.83
C LYS A 127 -12.43 -39.49 4.43
N LEU A 128 -13.24 -38.77 3.65
CA LEU A 128 -13.92 -37.55 4.07
C LEU A 128 -15.31 -37.77 4.68
N GLY A 129 -15.76 -39.04 4.79
CA GLY A 129 -17.07 -39.38 5.36
C GLY A 129 -18.27 -38.83 4.56
N LYS A 130 -18.11 -38.57 3.26
CA LYS A 130 -19.15 -38.06 2.38
C LYS A 130 -19.71 -39.21 1.50
N PRO A 131 -21.01 -39.23 1.17
CA PRO A 131 -21.62 -40.33 0.46
C PRO A 131 -21.18 -40.43 -1.03
N SER A 132 -20.82 -39.33 -1.64
CA SER A 132 -20.34 -39.27 -3.02
C SER A 132 -19.58 -37.97 -3.25
N ILE A 133 -18.41 -38.04 -3.89
CA ILE A 133 -17.63 -36.87 -4.27
C ILE A 133 -17.49 -36.85 -5.80
N LYS A 134 -17.71 -35.68 -6.38
CA LYS A 134 -17.52 -35.41 -7.82
C LYS A 134 -16.70 -34.13 -7.96
N VAL A 135 -15.97 -34.03 -9.04
CA VAL A 135 -15.28 -32.80 -9.44
C VAL A 135 -16.23 -32.03 -10.35
N GLU A 136 -16.64 -30.85 -9.92
CA GLU A 136 -17.44 -29.92 -10.72
C GLU A 136 -16.57 -29.16 -11.73
N LYS A 137 -17.21 -28.26 -12.48
CA LYS A 137 -16.46 -27.30 -13.30
C LYS A 137 -15.46 -26.53 -12.45
N GLU A 138 -14.39 -26.07 -13.04
CA GLU A 138 -13.30 -25.34 -12.39
C GLU A 138 -12.53 -26.16 -11.33
N GLY A 139 -12.70 -27.50 -11.33
CA GLY A 139 -11.98 -28.41 -10.45
C GLY A 139 -12.44 -28.42 -8.99
N VAL A 140 -13.55 -27.80 -8.67
CA VAL A 140 -14.11 -27.76 -7.32
C VAL A 140 -14.80 -29.07 -6.98
N LEU A 141 -14.59 -29.59 -5.77
CA LEU A 141 -15.34 -30.75 -5.28
C LEU A 141 -16.77 -30.32 -4.92
N ASN A 142 -17.73 -31.20 -5.21
CA ASN A 142 -19.17 -30.99 -4.92
C ASN A 142 -19.52 -31.05 -3.43
N THR A 143 -18.58 -30.80 -2.55
CA THR A 143 -18.82 -30.73 -1.11
C THR A 143 -19.62 -29.48 -0.72
N ILE A 144 -19.48 -28.42 -1.53
CA ILE A 144 -20.18 -27.14 -1.32
C ILE A 144 -20.52 -26.51 -2.69
N ASN A 145 -21.54 -25.65 -2.69
CA ASN A 145 -21.84 -24.79 -3.84
C ASN A 145 -21.05 -23.49 -3.73
N LEU A 146 -20.44 -23.03 -4.82
CA LEU A 146 -19.77 -21.74 -4.89
C LEU A 146 -20.81 -20.59 -4.81
N HIS A 147 -20.47 -19.53 -4.07
CA HIS A 147 -21.23 -18.27 -4.09
C HIS A 147 -21.02 -17.52 -5.42
N PHE A 148 -19.80 -17.59 -5.95
CA PHE A 148 -19.40 -16.98 -7.21
C PHE A 148 -18.51 -17.93 -8.01
N LYS A 149 -18.57 -17.89 -9.33
CA LYS A 149 -17.70 -18.71 -10.19
C LYS A 149 -16.20 -18.44 -9.92
N ASN A 150 -15.87 -17.22 -9.53
CA ASN A 150 -14.52 -16.76 -9.19
C ASN A 150 -14.33 -16.56 -7.67
N GLU A 151 -15.02 -17.37 -6.86
CA GLU A 151 -14.93 -17.25 -5.39
C GLU A 151 -13.50 -17.36 -4.86
N PRO A 152 -12.61 -18.23 -5.38
CA PRO A 152 -11.21 -18.26 -4.97
C PRO A 152 -10.47 -16.93 -5.20
N ALA A 153 -10.68 -16.26 -6.33
CA ALA A 153 -10.08 -14.96 -6.58
C ALA A 153 -10.65 -13.86 -5.66
N ARG A 154 -11.95 -13.91 -5.38
CA ARG A 154 -12.60 -12.98 -4.42
C ARG A 154 -12.09 -13.19 -3.00
N HIS A 155 -11.83 -14.43 -2.61
CA HIS A 155 -11.20 -14.70 -1.30
C HIS A 155 -9.77 -14.13 -1.23
N LYS A 156 -8.98 -14.29 -2.29
CA LYS A 156 -7.65 -13.67 -2.33
C LYS A 156 -7.69 -12.14 -2.31
N LEU A 157 -8.73 -11.55 -2.86
CA LEU A 157 -8.98 -10.12 -2.75
C LEU A 157 -9.33 -9.72 -1.30
N LEU A 158 -10.11 -10.54 -0.58
CA LEU A 158 -10.37 -10.38 0.86
C LEU A 158 -9.05 -10.40 1.65
N ASP A 159 -8.17 -11.35 1.37
CA ASP A 159 -6.84 -11.44 2.00
C ASP A 159 -6.03 -10.15 1.76
N VAL A 160 -6.00 -9.64 0.52
CA VAL A 160 -5.31 -8.38 0.18
C VAL A 160 -5.85 -7.21 1.01
N ILE A 161 -7.17 -7.05 1.09
CA ILE A 161 -7.80 -5.98 1.87
C ILE A 161 -7.41 -6.10 3.36
N GLY A 162 -7.47 -7.32 3.89
CA GLY A 162 -7.12 -7.60 5.29
C GLY A 162 -5.65 -7.29 5.60
N ASP A 163 -4.73 -7.77 4.77
CA ASP A 163 -3.30 -7.57 4.97
C ASP A 163 -2.88 -6.09 4.80
N LEU A 164 -3.48 -5.38 3.84
CA LEU A 164 -3.24 -3.94 3.65
C LEU A 164 -3.75 -3.10 4.82
N SER A 165 -4.75 -3.57 5.58
CA SER A 165 -5.24 -2.87 6.77
C SER A 165 -4.17 -2.73 7.86
N LEU A 166 -3.11 -3.57 7.83
CA LEU A 166 -1.93 -3.47 8.69
C LEU A 166 -1.12 -2.18 8.48
N LEU A 167 -1.37 -1.43 7.40
CA LEU A 167 -0.86 -0.08 7.22
C LEU A 167 -1.31 0.85 8.36
N GLY A 168 -2.47 0.57 8.98
CA GLY A 168 -3.05 1.38 10.06
C GLY A 168 -3.72 2.66 9.58
N LYS A 169 -3.89 2.84 8.27
CA LYS A 169 -4.58 3.97 7.63
C LYS A 169 -5.44 3.46 6.48
N PRO A 170 -6.63 4.04 6.27
CA PRO A 170 -7.38 3.79 5.05
C PRO A 170 -6.61 4.34 3.84
N ILE A 171 -6.75 3.65 2.72
CA ILE A 171 -6.03 3.97 1.48
C ILE A 171 -6.99 4.66 0.51
N LYS A 172 -6.54 5.74 -0.14
CA LYS A 172 -7.08 6.27 -1.38
C LYS A 172 -6.15 5.92 -2.52
N GLY A 173 -6.60 5.02 -3.39
CA GLY A 173 -5.79 4.48 -4.47
C GLY A 173 -6.32 3.15 -4.98
N LYS A 174 -5.86 2.75 -6.15
CA LYS A 174 -6.18 1.49 -6.79
C LYS A 174 -5.06 0.47 -6.58
N ILE A 175 -5.39 -0.65 -5.96
CA ILE A 175 -4.46 -1.77 -5.76
C ILE A 175 -4.70 -2.83 -6.84
N VAL A 176 -3.61 -3.25 -7.48
CA VAL A 176 -3.60 -4.36 -8.43
C VAL A 176 -2.65 -5.43 -7.90
N ALA A 177 -3.17 -6.62 -7.64
CA ALA A 177 -2.44 -7.72 -7.07
C ALA A 177 -2.41 -8.91 -8.06
N THR A 178 -1.24 -9.30 -8.49
CA THR A 178 -1.00 -10.48 -9.34
C THR A 178 -0.40 -11.59 -8.49
N LYS A 179 -1.05 -12.74 -8.46
CA LYS A 179 -0.68 -13.89 -7.60
C LYS A 179 -0.50 -13.51 -6.12
N PRO A 180 -1.50 -12.82 -5.50
CA PRO A 180 -1.38 -12.36 -4.13
C PRO A 180 -1.31 -13.52 -3.14
N GLY A 181 -0.60 -13.26 -2.04
CA GLY A 181 -0.49 -14.14 -0.88
C GLY A 181 -0.04 -13.34 0.33
N HIS A 182 -0.26 -13.84 1.54
CA HIS A 182 0.04 -13.09 2.78
C HIS A 182 1.47 -12.54 2.82
N SER A 183 2.47 -13.31 2.35
CA SER A 183 3.87 -12.86 2.34
C SER A 183 4.05 -11.60 1.51
N ILE A 184 3.67 -11.62 0.23
CA ILE A 184 3.84 -10.45 -0.64
C ILE A 184 2.94 -9.28 -0.23
N ASN A 185 1.73 -9.54 0.24
CA ASN A 185 0.81 -8.51 0.71
C ASN A 185 1.43 -7.73 1.89
N ILE A 186 2.05 -8.46 2.84
CA ILE A 186 2.73 -7.87 4.01
C ILE A 186 3.97 -7.08 3.59
N GLU A 187 4.82 -7.64 2.70
CA GLU A 187 6.00 -6.91 2.22
C GLU A 187 5.61 -5.64 1.47
N PHE A 188 4.58 -5.69 0.64
CA PHE A 188 4.04 -4.50 -0.02
C PHE A 188 3.49 -3.49 0.98
N THR A 189 2.78 -3.94 2.02
CA THR A 189 2.30 -3.06 3.10
C THR A 189 3.45 -2.33 3.80
N LYS A 190 4.60 -2.99 3.98
CA LYS A 190 5.81 -2.33 4.52
C LYS A 190 6.35 -1.25 3.58
N VAL A 191 6.29 -1.47 2.26
CA VAL A 191 6.65 -0.44 1.27
C VAL A 191 5.71 0.76 1.38
N LEU A 192 4.40 0.53 1.37
CA LEU A 192 3.40 1.60 1.55
C LEU A 192 3.61 2.37 2.86
N ARG A 193 3.96 1.66 3.95
CA ARG A 193 4.23 2.29 5.24
C ARG A 193 5.42 3.24 5.21
N LYS A 194 6.48 2.92 4.47
CA LYS A 194 7.63 3.82 4.28
C LYS A 194 7.19 5.09 3.58
N VAL A 195 6.46 4.98 2.47
CA VAL A 195 5.92 6.13 1.73
C VAL A 195 4.99 6.96 2.61
N ALA A 196 4.08 6.33 3.37
CA ALA A 196 3.18 7.02 4.28
C ALA A 196 3.93 7.81 5.38
N LEU A 197 5.04 7.28 5.89
CA LEU A 197 5.88 8.00 6.86
C LEU A 197 6.60 9.20 6.24
N GLU A 198 7.02 9.09 4.99
CA GLU A 198 7.61 10.22 4.24
C GLU A 198 6.58 11.30 3.95
N GLN A 199 5.39 10.93 3.47
CA GLN A 199 4.27 11.86 3.31
C GLN A 199 3.92 12.57 4.62
N LYS A 200 3.91 11.84 5.76
CA LYS A 200 3.67 12.44 7.08
C LYS A 200 4.73 13.47 7.46
N LYS A 201 6.00 13.24 7.13
CA LYS A 201 7.08 14.20 7.38
C LYS A 201 6.92 15.49 6.57
N LEU A 202 6.32 15.37 5.38
CA LEU A 202 6.08 16.50 4.48
C LEU A 202 4.73 17.19 4.73
N LYS A 203 3.81 16.54 5.45
CA LYS A 203 2.47 17.08 5.73
C LYS A 203 2.57 18.42 6.47
N GLY A 204 1.96 19.44 5.90
CA GLY A 204 1.99 20.80 6.44
C GLY A 204 3.28 21.57 6.16
N LYS A 205 4.25 21.00 5.43
CA LYS A 205 5.40 21.76 4.92
C LYS A 205 5.07 22.28 3.53
N PRO A 206 5.28 23.56 3.27
CA PRO A 206 5.09 24.10 1.94
C PRO A 206 6.10 23.42 0.97
N ILE A 207 5.63 23.09 -0.22
CA ILE A 207 6.46 22.57 -1.32
C ILE A 207 6.72 23.75 -2.26
N TYR A 208 7.96 24.11 -2.45
CA TYR A 208 8.37 25.18 -3.33
C TYR A 208 9.02 24.64 -4.58
N ASP A 209 8.74 25.25 -5.73
CA ASP A 209 9.43 24.98 -6.98
C ASP A 209 10.82 25.63 -6.94
N VAL A 210 11.85 24.81 -6.70
CA VAL A 210 13.23 25.26 -6.61
C VAL A 210 13.80 25.75 -7.93
N ASP A 211 13.20 25.36 -9.06
CA ASP A 211 13.62 25.75 -10.40
C ASP A 211 12.93 27.02 -10.91
N LYS A 212 11.98 27.55 -10.12
CA LYS A 212 11.28 28.80 -10.44
C LYS A 212 12.27 29.93 -10.69
N GLU A 213 11.99 30.73 -11.72
CA GLU A 213 12.76 31.94 -12.02
C GLU A 213 12.84 32.85 -10.80
N PRO A 214 14.03 33.41 -10.49
CA PRO A 214 14.21 34.23 -9.30
C PRO A 214 13.51 35.59 -9.44
N ILE A 215 12.83 36.02 -8.38
CA ILE A 215 12.40 37.41 -8.23
C ILE A 215 13.62 38.30 -7.93
N LEU A 216 14.56 37.79 -7.11
CA LEU A 216 15.86 38.41 -6.88
C LEU A 216 16.96 37.37 -7.05
N ASP A 217 17.93 37.68 -7.90
CA ASP A 217 19.15 36.90 -8.05
C ASP A 217 20.20 37.25 -6.98
N THR A 218 21.33 36.53 -6.99
CA THR A 218 22.42 36.74 -6.03
C THR A 218 22.98 38.15 -6.07
N ASN A 219 23.12 38.79 -7.28
CA ASN A 219 23.66 40.13 -7.43
C ASN A 219 22.71 41.19 -6.83
N GLN A 220 21.42 41.02 -7.07
CA GLN A 220 20.40 41.91 -6.51
C GLN A 220 20.34 41.76 -4.97
N ILE A 221 20.45 40.53 -4.43
CA ILE A 221 20.55 40.28 -3.01
C ILE A 221 21.79 40.94 -2.40
N MET A 222 22.94 40.84 -3.04
CA MET A 222 24.15 41.55 -2.61
C MET A 222 24.02 43.09 -2.62
N GLY A 223 23.11 43.61 -3.46
CA GLY A 223 22.76 45.02 -3.45
C GLY A 223 21.95 45.46 -2.22
N MET A 224 21.21 44.52 -1.63
CA MET A 224 20.33 44.75 -0.45
C MET A 224 21.04 44.42 0.87
N LEU A 225 21.75 43.27 0.92
CA LEU A 225 22.42 42.79 2.13
C LEU A 225 23.91 43.12 2.13
N PRO A 226 24.52 43.47 3.27
CA PRO A 226 25.94 43.72 3.41
C PRO A 226 26.78 42.43 3.39
N HIS A 227 26.13 41.25 3.54
CA HIS A 227 26.78 39.96 3.64
C HIS A 227 27.52 39.59 2.35
N ARG A 228 28.66 38.91 2.47
CA ARG A 228 29.48 38.42 1.36
C ARG A 228 29.97 37.01 1.69
N PHE A 229 30.57 36.30 0.70
CA PHE A 229 31.22 35.01 0.94
C PHE A 229 32.21 35.11 2.14
N PRO A 230 32.23 34.14 3.06
CA PRO A 230 31.43 32.88 3.05
C PRO A 230 30.10 32.99 3.81
N PHE A 231 29.65 34.19 4.19
CA PHE A 231 28.52 34.42 5.08
C PHE A 231 27.25 34.93 4.37
N LEU A 232 27.24 35.00 3.04
CA LEU A 232 26.00 35.21 2.29
C LEU A 232 25.32 33.83 2.09
N LEU A 233 24.19 33.62 2.75
CA LEU A 233 23.50 32.33 2.86
C LEU A 233 22.15 32.31 2.13
N VAL A 234 21.96 33.18 1.14
CA VAL A 234 20.79 33.20 0.25
C VAL A 234 21.28 33.34 -1.18
N ASP A 235 20.92 32.39 -2.06
CA ASP A 235 21.35 32.42 -3.44
C ASP A 235 20.33 33.08 -4.37
N LYS A 236 19.03 32.89 -4.09
CA LYS A 236 17.92 33.53 -4.82
C LYS A 236 16.66 33.64 -3.98
N ILE A 237 15.77 34.58 -4.32
CA ILE A 237 14.40 34.70 -3.80
C ILE A 237 13.44 34.26 -4.92
N ILE A 238 12.55 33.34 -4.64
CA ILE A 238 11.59 32.79 -5.61
C ILE A 238 10.14 33.20 -5.35
N GLU A 239 9.81 33.60 -4.11
CA GLU A 239 8.50 34.15 -3.75
C GLU A 239 8.70 35.30 -2.78
N MET A 240 7.93 36.37 -2.98
CA MET A 240 7.95 37.53 -2.07
C MET A 240 6.59 38.23 -2.12
N GLU A 241 5.94 38.31 -0.96
CA GLU A 241 4.66 38.94 -0.73
C GLU A 241 4.77 39.83 0.52
N GLU A 242 3.72 40.53 0.90
CA GLU A 242 3.72 41.47 2.01
C GLU A 242 4.27 40.86 3.35
N ASN A 243 3.89 39.61 3.63
CA ASN A 243 4.24 38.92 4.89
C ASN A 243 4.89 37.55 4.65
N HIS A 244 5.36 37.29 3.42
CA HIS A 244 5.89 35.98 3.05
C HIS A 244 7.06 36.14 2.07
N VAL A 245 8.14 35.40 2.32
CA VAL A 245 9.31 35.34 1.44
C VAL A 245 9.89 33.94 1.42
N VAL A 246 10.26 33.48 0.25
CA VAL A 246 10.94 32.19 0.07
C VAL A 246 12.30 32.42 -0.59
N GLY A 247 13.34 32.10 0.16
CA GLY A 247 14.72 32.11 -0.31
C GLY A 247 15.26 30.70 -0.52
N ILE A 248 16.17 30.55 -1.46
CA ILE A 248 16.89 29.30 -1.73
C ILE A 248 18.36 29.49 -1.35
N LYS A 249 18.93 28.52 -0.62
CA LYS A 249 20.36 28.32 -0.41
C LYS A 249 20.77 26.96 -0.93
N ASN A 250 21.63 26.94 -1.93
CA ASN A 250 22.26 25.72 -2.40
C ASN A 250 23.43 25.37 -1.50
N ILE A 251 23.52 24.10 -1.12
CA ILE A 251 24.56 23.60 -0.23
C ILE A 251 25.43 22.62 -1.01
N SER A 252 26.68 23.00 -1.25
CA SER A 252 27.68 22.15 -1.89
C SER A 252 28.61 21.54 -0.85
N PHE A 253 29.22 20.38 -1.16
CA PHE A 253 30.27 19.77 -0.34
C PHE A 253 31.46 20.71 -0.08
N THR A 254 31.65 21.71 -0.93
CA THR A 254 32.73 22.70 -0.81
C THR A 254 32.43 23.85 0.16
N GLU A 255 31.29 23.85 0.85
CA GLU A 255 30.99 24.85 1.87
C GLU A 255 32.06 24.82 2.98
N PRO A 256 32.62 26.00 3.38
CA PRO A 256 33.72 26.06 4.35
C PRO A 256 33.39 25.41 5.71
N CYS A 257 32.13 25.40 6.10
CA CYS A 257 31.68 24.81 7.39
C CYS A 257 31.93 23.30 7.46
N PHE A 258 31.99 22.59 6.33
CA PHE A 258 32.18 21.14 6.32
C PHE A 258 33.62 20.71 6.63
N GLN A 259 34.58 21.62 6.63
CA GLN A 259 35.93 21.33 7.11
C GLN A 259 35.96 20.94 8.59
N GLY A 260 35.01 21.44 9.37
CA GLY A 260 34.89 21.17 10.80
C GLY A 260 33.60 20.52 11.26
N HIS A 261 32.52 20.60 10.44
CA HIS A 261 31.19 20.18 10.87
C HIS A 261 30.54 19.14 9.91
N PHE A 262 31.00 17.88 9.79
CA PHE A 262 32.12 17.23 10.45
C PHE A 262 33.01 16.55 9.40
N PRO A 263 34.31 16.37 9.64
CA PRO A 263 35.21 15.64 8.72
C PRO A 263 34.67 14.24 8.41
N GLY A 264 34.54 13.92 7.11
CA GLY A 264 34.01 12.62 6.66
C GLY A 264 32.48 12.43 6.77
N ASN A 265 31.75 13.34 7.46
CA ASN A 265 30.30 13.31 7.59
C ASN A 265 29.74 14.74 7.57
N PRO A 266 29.61 15.39 6.39
CA PRO A 266 29.20 16.78 6.28
C PRO A 266 27.73 16.97 6.72
N VAL A 267 27.51 17.79 7.72
CA VAL A 267 26.19 18.20 8.22
C VAL A 267 26.14 19.73 8.19
N PHE A 268 25.19 20.33 7.47
CA PHE A 268 25.07 21.79 7.45
C PHE A 268 24.63 22.30 8.82
N PRO A 269 25.42 23.21 9.46
CA PRO A 269 25.15 23.67 10.82
C PRO A 269 23.77 24.32 10.98
N ALA A 270 23.03 23.96 12.04
CA ALA A 270 21.73 24.56 12.32
C ALA A 270 21.79 26.08 12.51
N VAL A 271 22.88 26.59 13.10
CA VAL A 271 23.09 28.05 13.26
C VAL A 271 23.17 28.76 11.92
N LEU A 272 23.75 28.15 10.89
CA LEU A 272 23.79 28.75 9.56
C LEU A 272 22.44 28.65 8.83
N GLN A 273 21.60 27.66 9.17
CA GLN A 273 20.22 27.61 8.68
C GLN A 273 19.40 28.76 9.26
N ILE A 274 19.56 29.04 10.55
CA ILE A 274 18.89 30.19 11.21
C ILE A 274 19.37 31.51 10.62
N GLU A 275 20.66 31.63 10.34
CA GLU A 275 21.21 32.82 9.69
C GLU A 275 20.66 32.99 8.26
N ALA A 276 20.58 31.92 7.47
CA ALA A 276 19.97 31.98 6.14
C ALA A 276 18.50 32.45 6.19
N LEU A 277 17.74 31.99 7.18
CA LEU A 277 16.37 32.46 7.44
C LEU A 277 16.34 33.94 7.82
N ALA A 278 17.25 34.37 8.67
CA ALA A 278 17.35 35.78 9.08
C ALA A 278 17.70 36.71 7.91
N GLN A 279 18.63 36.30 7.05
CA GLN A 279 18.96 37.02 5.81
C GLN A 279 17.78 37.07 4.84
N THR A 280 17.07 35.96 4.66
CA THR A 280 15.86 35.89 3.80
C THR A 280 14.78 36.85 4.33
N GLY A 281 14.50 36.81 5.63
CA GLY A 281 13.57 37.77 6.30
C GLY A 281 14.03 39.23 6.23
N GLY A 282 15.36 39.47 6.34
CA GLY A 282 15.95 40.79 6.15
C GLY A 282 15.71 41.38 4.78
N ILE A 283 15.78 40.54 3.72
CA ILE A 283 15.44 40.98 2.35
C ILE A 283 13.99 41.44 2.26
N LEU A 284 13.05 40.72 2.87
CA LEU A 284 11.65 41.13 2.90
C LEU A 284 11.48 42.48 3.59
N CYS A 285 12.08 42.65 4.75
CA CYS A 285 12.01 43.92 5.47
C CYS A 285 12.60 45.10 4.66
N LEU A 286 13.73 44.88 3.99
CA LEU A 286 14.38 45.92 3.19
C LEU A 286 13.63 46.21 1.88
N SER A 287 12.85 45.29 1.35
CA SER A 287 12.04 45.50 0.16
C SER A 287 10.79 46.33 0.40
N THR A 288 10.36 46.46 1.65
CA THR A 288 9.17 47.24 2.07
C THR A 288 9.52 48.65 2.58
N MET A 289 10.81 48.95 2.68
CA MET A 289 11.33 50.29 3.03
C MET A 289 11.57 51.16 1.81
#